data_3ebeae87bd8d0f585a40ad0ec0505c58
#
_entry.id   3ebeae87bd8d0f585a40ad0ec0505c58
#
_cell.length_a   1.000
_cell.length_b   1.000
_cell.length_c   1.000
_cell.angle_alpha   90.00
_cell.angle_beta   90.00
_cell.angle_gamma   90.00
#
_symmetry.space_group_name_H-M   'P 1'
#
loop_
_entity.id
_entity.type
_entity.pdbx_description
1 polymer ?
#
loop_
_entity_poly.entity_id
_entity_poly.type
_entity_poly.pdbx_seq_one_letter_code
_entity_poly.pdbx_strand_id
1 'polypeptide(L)'
;MKYYAKLGGQYRIDDLIDEVELRLDHNEILPGVIKKIDGNTVLIDTPLNYRIGQGVSIGGFETGGKGFRLIEVSITDYPVFQDAMITRRIYK
;
A
#
# COMPACT_ATOMS: atom_id res chain seq x y z
N MET A 1 -8.50 -9.26 -8.14
CA MET A 1 -7.88 -9.99 -7.03
C MET A 1 -7.68 -9.06 -5.86
N LYS A 2 -7.73 -9.61 -4.68
CA LYS A 2 -7.62 -8.80 -3.47
C LYS A 2 -6.46 -9.28 -2.62
N TYR A 3 -5.69 -8.32 -2.13
CA TYR A 3 -4.51 -8.60 -1.31
C TYR A 3 -4.53 -7.72 -0.07
N TYR A 4 -4.04 -8.26 1.04
CA TYR A 4 -3.65 -7.42 2.17
C TYR A 4 -2.17 -7.09 2.02
N ALA A 5 -1.82 -5.85 2.27
CA ALA A 5 -0.44 -5.39 2.27
C ALA A 5 -0.16 -4.64 3.56
N LYS A 6 0.94 -4.98 4.19
CA LYS A 6 1.47 -4.25 5.34
C LYS A 6 2.37 -3.16 4.81
N LEU A 7 2.15 -1.93 5.23
CA LEU A 7 2.88 -0.78 4.70
C LEU A 7 4.21 -0.53 5.41
N GLY A 8 4.44 -1.23 6.52
CA GLY A 8 5.71 -1.20 7.22
C GLY A 8 6.01 0.13 7.89
N GLY A 9 7.24 0.21 8.43
CA GLY A 9 7.68 1.42 9.09
C GLY A 9 6.94 1.70 10.39
N GLN A 10 7.06 2.93 10.84
CA GLN A 10 6.45 3.36 12.11
C GLN A 10 5.28 4.31 11.92
N TYR A 11 4.85 4.51 10.70
CA TYR A 11 3.71 5.37 10.42
C TYR A 11 2.40 4.62 10.62
N ARG A 12 1.42 5.36 11.15
CA ARG A 12 0.03 4.92 11.18
C ARG A 12 -0.71 5.68 10.09
N ILE A 13 -1.45 4.96 9.27
CA ILE A 13 -2.26 5.59 8.23
C ILE A 13 -3.48 6.21 8.88
N ASP A 14 -3.51 7.54 8.97
CA ASP A 14 -4.62 8.27 9.55
C ASP A 14 -5.75 8.46 8.56
N ASP A 15 -5.39 8.65 7.29
CA ASP A 15 -6.36 9.02 6.27
C ASP A 15 -5.89 8.58 4.90
N LEU A 16 -6.86 8.42 3.99
CA LEU A 16 -6.62 8.19 2.58
C LEU A 16 -7.22 9.37 1.82
N ILE A 17 -6.55 9.81 0.77
CA ILE A 17 -7.24 10.69 -0.19
C ILE A 17 -8.27 9.85 -0.95
N ASP A 18 -9.25 10.52 -1.58
CA ASP A 18 -10.38 9.84 -2.22
C ASP A 18 -9.96 8.81 -3.27
N GLU A 19 -8.88 9.06 -3.97
CA GLU A 19 -8.40 8.18 -5.03
C GLU A 19 -6.92 7.87 -4.81
N VAL A 20 -6.64 6.98 -3.86
CA VAL A 20 -5.28 6.48 -3.63
C VAL A 20 -4.88 5.61 -4.82
N GLU A 21 -3.77 5.95 -5.43
CA GLU A 21 -3.30 5.26 -6.63
C GLU A 21 -2.44 4.05 -6.28
N LEU A 22 -2.63 2.97 -7.04
CA LEU A 22 -1.67 1.88 -7.10
C LEU A 22 -0.66 2.22 -8.19
N ARG A 23 0.63 2.20 -7.87
CA ARG A 23 1.69 2.55 -8.84
C ARG A 23 2.76 1.48 -8.90
N LEU A 24 3.56 1.55 -9.95
CA LEU A 24 4.81 0.80 -10.08
C LEU A 24 5.97 1.76 -9.86
N ASP A 25 6.80 1.46 -8.86
CA ASP A 25 8.00 2.25 -8.53
C ASP A 25 7.74 3.76 -8.39
N HIS A 26 6.60 4.14 -7.80
CA HIS A 26 6.16 5.53 -7.60
C HIS A 26 5.89 6.31 -8.90
N ASN A 27 5.92 5.67 -10.04
CA ASN A 27 5.78 6.32 -11.35
C ASN A 27 4.54 5.92 -12.10
N GLU A 28 4.51 4.71 -12.62
CA GLU A 28 3.42 4.25 -13.47
C GLU A 28 2.18 3.94 -12.67
N ILE A 29 1.04 4.49 -13.07
CA ILE A 29 -0.25 4.20 -12.43
C ILE A 29 -0.74 2.85 -12.92
N LEU A 30 -1.09 1.98 -11.97
CA LEU A 30 -1.61 0.65 -12.23
C LEU A 30 -3.10 0.59 -11.92
N PRO A 31 -3.86 -0.29 -12.57
CA PRO A 31 -5.27 -0.44 -12.24
C PRO A 31 -5.44 -1.06 -10.86
N GLY A 32 -6.26 -0.43 -10.03
CA GLY A 32 -6.53 -0.95 -8.71
C GLY A 32 -7.16 0.08 -7.79
N VAL A 33 -7.71 -0.42 -6.70
CA VAL A 33 -8.34 0.38 -5.64
C VAL A 33 -7.69 0.02 -4.32
N ILE A 34 -7.37 1.02 -3.53
CA ILE A 34 -6.73 0.87 -2.23
C ILE A 34 -7.74 1.24 -1.14
N LYS A 35 -7.88 0.39 -0.14
CA LYS A 35 -8.74 0.65 1.01
C LYS A 35 -7.97 0.44 2.30
N LYS A 36 -8.20 1.30 3.28
CA LYS A 36 -7.62 1.15 4.61
C LYS A 36 -8.33 0.02 5.35
N ILE A 37 -7.54 -0.86 5.97
CA ILE A 37 -8.08 -1.92 6.84
C ILE A 37 -7.87 -1.54 8.31
N ASP A 38 -6.64 -1.23 8.69
CA ASP A 38 -6.31 -0.74 10.04
C ASP A 38 -5.04 0.11 9.99
N GLY A 39 -4.36 0.29 11.11
CA GLY A 39 -3.29 1.25 11.29
C GLY A 39 -2.26 1.33 10.14
N ASN A 40 -1.73 0.20 9.70
CA ASN A 40 -0.75 0.19 8.61
C ASN A 40 -0.98 -0.93 7.59
N THR A 41 -2.19 -1.45 7.53
CA THR A 41 -2.58 -2.49 6.58
C THR A 41 -3.62 -1.93 5.63
N VAL A 42 -3.45 -2.21 4.35
CA VAL A 42 -4.40 -1.82 3.31
C VAL A 42 -4.86 -3.05 2.53
N LEU A 43 -6.03 -2.91 1.93
CA LEU A 43 -6.55 -3.85 0.94
C LEU A 43 -6.24 -3.29 -0.44
N ILE A 44 -5.59 -4.10 -1.27
CA ILE A 44 -5.35 -3.78 -2.68
C ILE A 44 -6.29 -4.65 -3.51
N ASP A 45 -7.20 -4.01 -4.23
CA ASP A 45 -8.10 -4.69 -5.16
C ASP A 45 -7.66 -4.35 -6.59
N THR A 46 -7.15 -5.33 -7.30
CA THR A 46 -6.54 -5.12 -8.63
C THR A 46 -6.72 -6.36 -9.49
N PRO A 47 -6.83 -6.20 -10.84
CA PRO A 47 -6.80 -7.36 -11.75
C PRO A 47 -5.42 -7.99 -11.89
N LEU A 48 -4.37 -7.35 -11.37
CA LEU A 48 -3.00 -7.83 -11.52
C LEU A 48 -2.67 -8.92 -10.51
N ASN A 49 -1.76 -9.82 -10.90
CA ASN A 49 -1.30 -10.91 -10.03
C ASN A 49 -0.01 -10.53 -9.32
N TYR A 50 -0.02 -10.68 -8.00
CA TYR A 50 1.18 -10.51 -7.17
C TYR A 50 1.34 -11.70 -6.25
N ARG A 51 2.57 -11.98 -5.88
CA ARG A 51 2.90 -13.05 -4.91
C ARG A 51 2.95 -12.48 -3.49
N ILE A 52 2.75 -13.34 -2.52
CA ILE A 52 3.03 -13.02 -1.13
C ILE A 52 4.51 -12.67 -1.00
N GLY A 53 4.81 -11.61 -0.27
CA GLY A 53 6.17 -11.10 -0.12
C GLY A 53 6.57 -10.03 -1.13
N GLN A 54 5.72 -9.75 -2.13
CA GLN A 54 5.96 -8.65 -3.05
C GLN A 54 6.07 -7.34 -2.26
N GLY A 55 7.17 -6.61 -2.45
CA GLY A 55 7.42 -5.36 -1.77
C GLY A 55 6.46 -4.26 -2.17
N VAL A 56 6.11 -3.42 -1.21
CA VAL A 56 5.31 -2.22 -1.44
C VAL A 56 5.97 -1.02 -0.76
N SER A 57 5.68 0.16 -1.25
CA SER A 57 6.16 1.40 -0.65
C SER A 57 5.07 2.44 -0.72
N ILE A 58 5.06 3.37 0.23
CA ILE A 58 4.01 4.38 0.31
C ILE A 58 4.49 5.73 -0.20
N GLY A 59 3.55 6.50 -0.75
CA GLY A 59 3.75 7.91 -1.04
C GLY A 59 2.66 8.72 -0.38
N GLY A 60 3.03 9.89 0.13
CA GLY A 60 2.12 10.76 0.84
C GLY A 60 2.87 11.73 1.72
N PHE A 61 2.27 12.13 2.83
CA PHE A 61 2.90 13.08 3.73
C PHE A 61 2.49 12.86 5.18
N GLU A 62 3.36 13.27 6.09
CA GLU A 62 3.12 13.17 7.52
C GLU A 62 2.05 14.19 7.95
N THR A 63 1.16 13.75 8.84
CA THR A 63 0.08 14.59 9.37
C THR A 63 0.34 15.07 10.79
N GLY A 64 1.41 14.57 11.43
CA GLY A 64 1.77 14.89 12.80
C GLY A 64 1.93 13.63 13.63
N GLY A 65 2.80 13.67 14.62
CA GLY A 65 3.15 12.48 15.38
C GLY A 65 3.68 11.40 14.44
N LYS A 66 3.07 10.22 14.48
CA LYS A 66 3.38 9.12 13.55
C LYS A 66 2.28 8.93 12.51
N GLY A 67 1.39 9.91 12.36
CA GLY A 67 0.31 9.86 11.39
C GLY A 67 0.81 10.09 9.97
N PHE A 68 0.12 9.51 9.01
CA PHE A 68 0.48 9.62 7.60
C PHE A 68 -0.79 9.65 6.74
N ARG A 69 -0.83 10.59 5.81
CA ARG A 69 -1.91 10.64 4.81
C ARG A 69 -1.42 10.01 3.52
N LEU A 70 -2.08 8.91 3.14
CA LEU A 70 -1.65 8.10 2.03
C LEU A 70 -2.19 8.64 0.70
N ILE A 71 -1.31 8.84 -0.26
CA ILE A 71 -1.64 9.28 -1.62
C ILE A 71 -1.52 8.12 -2.59
N GLU A 72 -0.53 7.26 -2.42
CA GLU A 72 -0.31 6.12 -3.29
C GLU A 72 0.31 4.96 -2.54
N VAL A 73 0.11 3.76 -3.08
CA VAL A 73 0.86 2.56 -2.70
C VAL A 73 1.55 2.06 -3.96
N SER A 74 2.84 1.87 -3.91
CA SER A 74 3.62 1.39 -5.05
C SER A 74 4.04 -0.05 -4.86
N ILE A 75 3.93 -0.81 -5.95
CA ILE A 75 4.56 -2.12 -6.07
C ILE A 75 6.02 -1.86 -6.43
N THR A 76 6.94 -2.40 -5.66
CA THR A 76 8.38 -2.19 -5.89
C THR A 76 9.19 -3.35 -5.32
N ASP A 77 10.31 -3.66 -5.96
CA ASP A 77 11.26 -4.63 -5.43
C ASP A 77 12.22 -4.01 -4.41
N TYR A 78 12.17 -2.69 -4.25
CA TYR A 78 13.07 -1.95 -3.36
C TYR A 78 12.29 -1.06 -2.40
N PRO A 79 11.48 -1.65 -1.50
CA PRO A 79 10.69 -0.85 -0.55
C PRO A 79 11.59 -0.11 0.43
N VAL A 80 11.16 1.09 0.82
CA VAL A 80 11.87 1.88 1.84
C VAL A 80 11.89 1.15 3.17
N PHE A 81 10.78 0.51 3.54
CA PHE A 81 10.72 -0.31 4.74
C PHE A 81 10.74 -1.77 4.34
N GLN A 82 11.68 -2.54 4.90
CA GLN A 82 11.90 -3.94 4.53
C GLN A 82 10.71 -4.84 4.82
N ASP A 83 9.89 -4.48 5.81
CA ASP A 83 8.71 -5.25 6.17
C ASP A 83 7.44 -4.83 5.42
N ALA A 84 7.54 -3.86 4.51
CA ALA A 84 6.41 -3.43 3.69
C ALA A 84 6.22 -4.39 2.52
N MET A 85 5.14 -5.17 2.57
CA MET A 85 4.92 -6.21 1.57
C MET A 85 3.48 -6.68 1.54
N ILE A 86 3.11 -7.36 0.45
CA ILE A 86 1.87 -8.11 0.37
C ILE A 86 1.99 -9.32 1.30
N THR A 87 1.07 -9.43 2.25
CA THR A 87 1.12 -10.46 3.28
C THR A 87 0.12 -11.59 3.04
N ARG A 88 -0.94 -11.32 2.30
CA ARG A 88 -2.01 -12.29 2.12
C ARG A 88 -2.80 -12.01 0.84
N ARG A 89 -3.20 -13.07 0.16
CA ARG A 89 -4.14 -13.01 -0.95
C ARG A 89 -5.52 -13.48 -0.46
N ILE A 90 -6.55 -12.73 -0.80
CA ILE A 90 -7.91 -13.07 -0.45
C ILE A 90 -8.56 -13.75 -1.64
N TYR A 91 -9.02 -14.98 -1.43
CA TYR A 91 -9.71 -15.77 -2.45
C TYR A 91 -11.21 -15.65 -2.25
N LYS A 92 -11.84 -15.00 -3.20
CA LYS A 92 -13.29 -14.89 -3.18
C LYS A 92 -13.87 -14.82 -4.55
#